data_45ef9f7503b6702b5dc81af2e8c003e4
#
_entry.id   45ef9f7503b6702b5dc81af2e8c003e4
#
_cell.length_a   1.000
_cell.length_b   1.000
_cell.length_c   1.000
_cell.angle_alpha   90.00
_cell.angle_beta   90.00
_cell.angle_gamma   90.00
#
_symmetry.space_group_name_H-M   'P 1'
#
loop_
_entity.id
_entity.type
_entity.pdbx_description
1 polymer ?
#
loop_
_entity_poly.entity_id
_entity_poly.type
_entity_poly.pdbx_seq_one_letter_code
_entity_poly.pdbx_strand_id
1 'polypeptide(L)'
;MAINSDEQQNAALSWTKAVTKNKEIVAENSNRLIPKGSKLNLKNPPRIKRKLSAWKGRTDRQAFWLKHNLIKKTLPGEAGEIFDELKMARAEILGSKEYDGAKLNIQNFSIDVT
;
A
#
# COMPACT_ATOMS: atom_id res chain seq x y z
N MET A 1 -19.28 -14.10 -9.53
CA MET A 1 -19.69 -12.86 -8.83
C MET A 1 -18.75 -11.74 -9.23
N ALA A 2 -19.29 -10.62 -9.66
CA ALA A 2 -18.48 -9.47 -10.07
C ALA A 2 -17.91 -8.76 -8.84
N ILE A 3 -16.65 -8.26 -8.97
CA ILE A 3 -16.02 -7.44 -7.92
C ILE A 3 -16.65 -6.05 -7.97
N ASN A 4 -17.15 -5.58 -6.85
CA ASN A 4 -17.68 -4.22 -6.72
C ASN A 4 -16.50 -3.26 -6.51
N SER A 5 -16.19 -2.47 -7.53
CA SER A 5 -15.04 -1.55 -7.53
C SER A 5 -15.12 -0.51 -6.40
N ASP A 6 -16.27 0.13 -6.22
CA ASP A 6 -16.44 1.17 -5.21
C ASP A 6 -16.32 0.59 -3.81
N GLU A 7 -16.91 -0.58 -3.58
CA GLU A 7 -16.84 -1.27 -2.29
C GLU A 7 -15.40 -1.64 -1.94
N GLN A 8 -14.63 -2.16 -2.89
CA GLN A 8 -13.24 -2.53 -2.66
C GLN A 8 -12.37 -1.30 -2.39
N GLN A 9 -12.56 -0.22 -3.13
CA GLN A 9 -11.82 1.03 -2.92
C GLN A 9 -12.15 1.65 -1.56
N ASN A 10 -13.41 1.66 -1.17
CA ASN A 10 -13.84 2.17 0.12
C ASN A 10 -13.29 1.32 1.27
N ALA A 11 -13.29 0.01 1.12
CA ALA A 11 -12.72 -0.90 2.11
C ALA A 11 -11.21 -0.67 2.27
N ALA A 12 -10.47 -0.49 1.17
CA ALA A 12 -9.04 -0.23 1.20
C ALA A 12 -8.73 1.09 1.92
N LEU A 13 -9.50 2.13 1.62
CA LEU A 13 -9.31 3.43 2.28
C LEU A 13 -9.64 3.37 3.77
N SER A 14 -10.74 2.73 4.14
CA SER A 14 -11.15 2.57 5.54
C SER A 14 -10.12 1.79 6.34
N TRP A 15 -9.59 0.70 5.75
CA TRP A 15 -8.55 -0.10 6.39
C TRP A 15 -7.27 0.71 6.60
N THR A 16 -6.87 1.48 5.60
CA THR A 16 -5.68 2.33 5.69
C THR A 16 -5.82 3.38 6.79
N LYS A 17 -6.99 4.02 6.88
CA LYS A 17 -7.27 4.98 7.96
C LYS A 17 -7.19 4.32 9.33
N ALA A 18 -7.71 3.11 9.46
CA ALA A 18 -7.70 2.37 10.72
C ALA A 18 -6.27 1.96 11.12
N VAL A 19 -5.50 1.42 10.19
CA VAL A 19 -4.12 0.98 10.43
C VAL A 19 -3.22 2.15 10.82
N THR A 20 -3.35 3.27 10.13
CA THR A 20 -2.51 4.46 10.35
C THR A 20 -3.06 5.34 11.49
N LYS A 21 -4.29 5.13 11.92
CA LYS A 21 -5.01 6.00 12.87
C LYS A 21 -5.06 7.45 12.37
N ASN A 22 -5.11 7.63 11.06
CA ASN A 22 -5.12 8.94 10.42
C ASN A 22 -6.37 9.09 9.55
N LYS A 23 -7.31 9.92 9.99
CA LYS A 23 -8.58 10.17 9.30
C LYS A 23 -8.42 11.09 8.09
N GLU A 24 -7.27 11.77 7.98
CA GLU A 24 -7.00 12.73 6.92
C GLU A 24 -6.57 12.06 5.61
N ILE A 25 -6.33 10.75 5.61
CA ILE A 25 -5.91 10.04 4.41
C ILE A 25 -7.02 10.06 3.37
N VAL A 26 -6.67 10.45 2.15
CA VAL A 26 -7.57 10.47 0.99
C VAL A 26 -7.04 9.55 -0.09
N ALA A 27 -7.95 8.99 -0.89
CA ALA A 27 -7.58 8.15 -2.02
C ALA A 27 -7.33 9.01 -3.26
N GLU A 28 -6.31 8.64 -4.04
CA GLU A 28 -5.98 9.26 -5.31
C GLU A 28 -5.79 8.17 -6.37
N ASN A 29 -6.33 8.35 -7.56
CA ASN A 29 -6.12 7.42 -8.66
C ASN A 29 -4.72 7.66 -9.23
N SER A 30 -3.77 6.82 -8.86
CA SER A 30 -2.37 6.98 -9.22
C SER A 30 -1.66 5.63 -9.32
N ASN A 31 -0.66 5.56 -10.19
CA ASN A 31 0.19 4.39 -10.36
C ASN A 31 1.41 4.39 -9.43
N ARG A 32 1.57 5.39 -8.61
CA ARG A 32 2.72 5.48 -7.70
C ARG A 32 2.72 4.33 -6.71
N LEU A 33 3.88 3.76 -6.44
CA LEU A 33 4.05 2.68 -5.46
C LEU A 33 4.30 3.20 -4.06
N ILE A 34 4.82 4.42 -3.94
CA ILE A 34 5.12 5.06 -2.66
C ILE A 34 4.17 6.23 -2.45
N PRO A 35 3.43 6.26 -1.34
CA PRO A 35 2.50 7.36 -1.06
C PRO A 35 3.22 8.70 -0.88
N LYS A 36 2.60 9.76 -1.34
CA LYS A 36 3.07 11.12 -1.15
C LYS A 36 2.14 11.86 -0.19
N GLY A 37 2.67 12.27 0.96
CA GLY A 37 1.84 12.90 1.99
C GLY A 37 0.81 11.93 2.55
N SER A 38 -0.41 12.38 2.77
CA SER A 38 -1.51 11.55 3.29
C SER A 38 -2.42 11.02 2.18
N LYS A 39 -1.83 10.68 1.03
CA LYS A 39 -2.57 10.18 -0.14
C LYS A 39 -2.31 8.70 -0.35
N LEU A 40 -3.39 7.91 -0.41
CA LEU A 40 -3.33 6.49 -0.77
C LEU A 40 -3.53 6.36 -2.28
N ASN A 41 -2.56 5.78 -2.96
CA ASN A 41 -2.62 5.60 -4.41
C ASN A 41 -3.43 4.33 -4.73
N LEU A 42 -4.64 4.50 -5.25
CA LEU A 42 -5.53 3.42 -5.60
C LEU A 42 -5.73 3.36 -7.11
N LYS A 43 -5.51 2.19 -7.68
CA LYS A 43 -5.96 1.87 -9.03
C LYS A 43 -7.33 1.21 -8.93
N ASN A 44 -8.02 1.11 -10.06
CA ASN A 44 -9.25 0.31 -10.11
C ASN A 44 -8.95 -1.14 -9.74
N PRO A 45 -9.79 -1.77 -8.91
CA PRO A 45 -9.60 -3.18 -8.59
C PRO A 45 -9.65 -4.05 -9.84
N PRO A 46 -8.95 -5.21 -9.85
CA PRO A 46 -8.98 -6.10 -10.99
C PRO A 46 -10.36 -6.73 -11.14
N ARG A 47 -10.73 -7.08 -12.37
CA ARG A 47 -11.98 -7.79 -12.65
C ARG A 47 -11.88 -9.27 -12.29
N ILE A 48 -10.67 -9.80 -12.25
CA ILE A 48 -10.40 -11.21 -11.97
C ILE A 48 -10.13 -11.36 -10.47
N LYS A 49 -10.98 -12.15 -9.81
CA LYS A 49 -10.92 -12.33 -8.35
C LYS A 49 -9.56 -12.82 -7.85
N ARG A 50 -8.90 -13.71 -8.61
CA ARG A 50 -7.57 -14.22 -8.23
C ARG A 50 -6.48 -13.15 -8.12
N LYS A 51 -6.67 -11.99 -8.78
CA LYS A 51 -5.72 -10.88 -8.73
C LYS A 51 -6.04 -9.87 -7.63
N LEU A 52 -7.14 -10.06 -6.91
CA LEU A 52 -7.56 -9.14 -5.86
C LEU A 52 -6.57 -9.09 -4.71
N SER A 53 -5.95 -10.22 -4.35
CA SER A 53 -4.94 -10.28 -3.29
C SER A 53 -3.73 -9.41 -3.62
N ALA A 54 -3.24 -9.44 -4.86
CA ALA A 54 -2.14 -8.58 -5.30
C ALA A 54 -2.52 -7.09 -5.23
N TRP A 55 -3.74 -6.75 -5.63
CA TRP A 55 -4.24 -5.39 -5.55
C TRP A 55 -4.31 -4.91 -4.08
N LYS A 56 -4.80 -5.78 -3.18
CA LYS A 56 -4.82 -5.49 -1.74
C LYS A 56 -3.39 -5.36 -1.18
N GLY A 57 -2.47 -6.18 -1.67
CA GLY A 57 -1.06 -6.12 -1.24
C GLY A 57 -0.42 -4.79 -1.56
N ARG A 58 -0.71 -4.22 -2.72
CA ARG A 58 -0.25 -2.88 -3.08
C ARG A 58 -0.79 -1.82 -2.11
N THR A 59 -2.04 -1.94 -1.72
CA THR A 59 -2.66 -1.06 -0.72
C THR A 59 -2.04 -1.27 0.66
N ASP A 60 -1.84 -2.52 1.07
CA ASP A 60 -1.26 -2.86 2.36
C ASP A 60 0.15 -2.28 2.52
N ARG A 61 0.98 -2.36 1.47
CA ARG A 61 2.32 -1.75 1.47
C ARG A 61 2.25 -0.26 1.74
N GLN A 62 1.33 0.42 1.08
CA GLN A 62 1.17 1.86 1.25
C GLN A 62 0.69 2.22 2.65
N ALA A 63 -0.25 1.44 3.20
CA ALA A 63 -0.72 1.65 4.56
C ALA A 63 0.42 1.51 5.58
N PHE A 64 1.28 0.51 5.40
CA PHE A 64 2.44 0.32 6.28
C PHE A 64 3.50 1.40 6.10
N TRP A 65 3.72 1.88 4.87
CA TRP A 65 4.56 3.04 4.64
C TRP A 65 4.05 4.26 5.41
N LEU A 66 2.75 4.55 5.27
CA LEU A 66 2.15 5.70 5.95
C LEU A 66 2.22 5.58 7.47
N LYS A 67 2.10 4.35 7.99
CA LYS A 67 2.16 4.11 9.44
C LYS A 67 3.58 4.17 9.98
N HIS A 68 4.54 3.55 9.29
CA HIS A 68 5.88 3.28 9.83
C HIS A 68 7.00 4.15 9.25
N ASN A 69 6.69 5.07 8.33
CA ASN A 69 7.69 5.95 7.75
C ASN A 69 7.98 7.11 8.71
N LEU A 70 8.80 6.86 9.70
CA LEU A 70 9.20 7.86 10.70
C LEU A 70 10.32 8.78 10.22
N ILE A 71 11.03 8.38 9.17
CA ILE A 71 12.12 9.15 8.59
C ILE A 71 11.58 9.98 7.44
N LYS A 72 11.46 11.29 7.64
CA LYS A 72 10.90 12.20 6.64
C LYS A 72 11.94 12.74 5.66
N LYS A 73 13.22 12.42 5.87
CA LYS A 73 14.30 12.88 5.01
C LYS A 73 14.17 12.25 3.62
N THR A 74 14.37 13.08 2.61
CA THR A 74 14.45 12.63 1.22
C THR A 74 15.85 12.88 0.69
N LEU A 75 16.30 12.00 -0.22
CA LEU A 75 17.59 12.14 -0.88
C LEU A 75 17.35 12.29 -2.38
N PRO A 76 18.17 13.06 -3.10
CA PRO A 76 17.97 13.22 -4.55
C PRO A 76 18.51 12.03 -5.33
N GLY A 77 17.96 11.85 -6.55
CA GLY A 77 18.48 10.92 -7.54
C GLY A 77 18.38 9.46 -7.14
N GLU A 78 19.34 8.67 -7.60
CA GLU A 78 19.39 7.23 -7.40
C GLU A 78 19.53 6.84 -5.92
N ALA A 79 20.30 7.61 -5.16
CA ALA A 79 20.43 7.39 -3.71
C ALA A 79 19.07 7.53 -3.01
N GLY A 80 18.24 8.46 -3.48
CA GLY A 80 16.88 8.63 -2.94
C GLY A 80 15.99 7.45 -3.23
N GLU A 81 16.09 6.87 -4.43
CA GLU A 81 15.31 5.69 -4.81
C GLU A 81 15.67 4.49 -3.96
N ILE A 82 16.96 4.25 -3.73
CA ILE A 82 17.43 3.15 -2.87
C ILE A 82 16.97 3.37 -1.43
N PHE A 83 17.07 4.59 -0.94
CA PHE A 83 16.63 4.95 0.41
C PHE A 83 15.13 4.68 0.60
N ASP A 84 14.31 5.07 -0.38
CA ASP A 84 12.86 4.85 -0.34
C ASP A 84 12.52 3.36 -0.36
N GLU A 85 13.22 2.56 -1.16
CA GLU A 85 13.04 1.10 -1.20
C GLU A 85 13.35 0.46 0.15
N LEU A 86 14.42 0.91 0.81
CA LEU A 86 14.79 0.41 2.14
C LEU A 86 13.73 0.78 3.19
N LYS A 87 13.20 2.00 3.13
CA LYS A 87 12.12 2.43 4.01
C LYS A 87 10.86 1.62 3.80
N MET A 88 10.52 1.33 2.54
CA MET A 88 9.36 0.51 2.21
C MET A 88 9.53 -0.91 2.72
N ALA A 89 10.71 -1.51 2.51
CA ALA A 89 10.99 -2.86 3.00
C ALA A 89 10.85 -2.95 4.54
N ARG A 90 11.33 -1.95 5.24
CA ARG A 90 11.17 -1.88 6.70
C ARG A 90 9.70 -1.79 7.10
N ALA A 91 8.94 -0.95 6.42
CA ALA A 91 7.51 -0.78 6.70
C ALA A 91 6.74 -2.10 6.47
N GLU A 92 7.07 -2.83 5.40
CA GLU A 92 6.46 -4.12 5.11
C GLU A 92 6.74 -5.16 6.20
N ILE A 93 7.97 -5.21 6.68
CA ILE A 93 8.36 -6.15 7.75
C ILE A 93 7.58 -5.84 9.02
N LEU A 94 7.52 -4.57 9.41
CA LEU A 94 6.80 -4.16 10.62
C LEU A 94 5.30 -4.43 10.51
N GLY A 95 4.70 -4.08 9.37
CA GLY A 95 3.28 -4.30 9.15
C GLY A 95 2.92 -5.78 9.05
N SER A 96 3.76 -6.58 8.42
CA SER A 96 3.53 -8.02 8.28
C SER A 96 3.58 -8.75 9.62
N LYS A 97 4.32 -8.24 10.59
CA LYS A 97 4.31 -8.79 11.96
C LYS A 97 3.01 -8.49 12.69
N GLU A 98 2.36 -7.38 12.37
CA GLU A 98 1.09 -6.99 12.98
C GLU A 98 -0.12 -7.64 12.30
N TYR A 99 -0.04 -7.90 10.99
CA TYR A 99 -1.18 -8.35 10.18
C TYR A 99 -0.77 -9.47 9.22
N ASP A 100 -1.03 -10.72 9.60
CA ASP A 100 -0.64 -11.90 8.82
C ASP A 100 -1.27 -11.93 7.42
N GLY A 101 -2.54 -11.52 7.30
CA GLY A 101 -3.23 -11.47 6.01
C GLY A 101 -2.57 -10.51 5.04
N ALA A 102 -2.07 -9.38 5.54
CA ALA A 102 -1.35 -8.41 4.72
C ALA A 102 -0.04 -8.98 4.17
N LYS A 103 0.66 -9.80 4.95
CA LYS A 103 1.89 -10.46 4.50
C LYS A 103 1.65 -11.26 3.22
N LEU A 104 0.59 -12.06 3.18
CA LEU A 104 0.25 -12.85 1.99
C LEU A 104 -0.10 -11.97 0.80
N ASN A 105 -0.88 -10.92 1.03
CA ASN A 105 -1.26 -9.97 -0.03
C ASN A 105 -0.04 -9.28 -0.62
N ILE A 106 0.90 -8.86 0.20
CA ILE A 106 2.13 -8.21 -0.24
C ILE A 106 3.00 -9.18 -1.04
N GLN A 107 3.09 -10.44 -0.62
CA GLN A 107 3.83 -11.46 -1.37
C GLN A 107 3.23 -11.65 -2.75
N ASN A 108 1.90 -11.71 -2.85
CA ASN A 108 1.22 -11.86 -4.14
C ASN A 108 1.41 -10.62 -5.01
N PHE A 109 1.42 -9.43 -4.44
CA PHE A 109 1.73 -8.20 -5.16
C PHE A 109 3.16 -8.25 -5.73
N SER A 110 4.14 -8.67 -4.95
CA SER A 110 5.53 -8.76 -5.40
C SER A 110 5.70 -9.71 -6.58
N ILE A 111 4.98 -10.82 -6.57
CA ILE A 111 4.99 -11.79 -7.68
C ILE A 111 4.36 -11.16 -8.93
N ASP A 112 3.27 -10.43 -8.76
CA ASP A 112 2.51 -9.85 -9.89
C ASP A 112 3.29 -8.76 -10.61
N VAL A 113 4.15 -8.00 -9.91
CA VAL A 113 4.91 -6.88 -10.50
C VAL A 113 6.33 -7.26 -10.96
N THR A 114 6.77 -8.45 -10.67
CA THR A 114 8.03 -8.99 -11.18
C THR A 114 7.77 -9.92 -12.35
#